data_0f8f65eda37950ae4245a7a4ad7bb33d
#
_entry.id   0f8f65eda37950ae4245a7a4ad7bb33d
#
_cell.length_a   1.000
_cell.length_b   1.000
_cell.length_c   1.000
_cell.angle_alpha   90.00
_cell.angle_beta   90.00
_cell.angle_gamma   90.00
#
_symmetry.space_group_name_H-M   'P 1'
#
loop_
_entity.id
_entity.type
_entity.pdbx_description
1 polymer ?
#
loop_
_entity_poly.entity_id
_entity_poly.type
_entity_poly.pdbx_seq_one_letter_code
_entity_poly.pdbx_strand_id
1 'polypeptide(L)'
;MIVKFLILFLSAFFAGMLAYAMPRWKEKSFKLILVFAGAYLFSITVLHILPELFGDPSSAYFMGLYVLIGFLFQQVLEFLSAGIEHGHIHHHGGGKKAVWMVMIGLSLHALLEGTLLSQQPVLTGHQHGTETLLLGIVMHKAPAAFALVAVLMSSLNKIKVLLLLVVFALASPIGMFTSNFMFSEKMLEGELMNVLFGLVAGGFLHISTTIFFESSPHHKFHLNRLLVSLLAAFLAIASEYLL
;
A
#
# COMPACT_ATOMS: atom_id res chain seq x y z
N MET A 1 17.27 8.97 -1.92
CA MET A 1 16.27 8.77 -2.99
C MET A 1 16.53 7.57 -3.88
N ILE A 2 17.70 7.41 -4.49
CA ILE A 2 18.00 6.28 -5.39
C ILE A 2 17.80 4.92 -4.70
N VAL A 3 18.26 4.77 -3.46
CA VAL A 3 18.09 3.53 -2.69
C VAL A 3 16.59 3.22 -2.47
N LYS A 4 15.78 4.21 -2.05
CA LYS A 4 14.33 4.04 -1.87
C LYS A 4 13.65 3.67 -3.20
N PHE A 5 14.05 4.30 -4.31
CA PHE A 5 13.60 3.93 -5.65
C PHE A 5 13.86 2.45 -5.96
N LEU A 6 15.11 2.01 -5.77
CA LEU A 6 15.49 0.62 -6.05
C LEU A 6 14.72 -0.36 -5.17
N ILE A 7 14.57 -0.08 -3.88
CA ILE A 7 13.82 -0.93 -2.95
C ILE A 7 12.36 -1.04 -3.41
N LEU A 8 11.68 0.07 -3.70
CA LEU A 8 10.27 0.09 -4.13
C LEU A 8 10.06 -0.64 -5.46
N PHE A 9 10.93 -0.38 -6.43
CA PHE A 9 10.83 -0.99 -7.74
C PHE A 9 11.14 -2.49 -7.69
N LEU A 10 12.30 -2.85 -7.13
CA LEU A 10 12.78 -4.24 -7.13
C LEU A 10 11.89 -5.14 -6.28
N SER A 11 11.40 -4.68 -5.12
CA SER A 11 10.50 -5.47 -4.28
C SER A 11 9.22 -5.85 -5.00
N ALA A 12 8.56 -4.89 -5.65
CA ALA A 12 7.35 -5.15 -6.44
C ALA A 12 7.64 -6.01 -7.68
N PHE A 13 8.73 -5.69 -8.39
CA PHE A 13 9.11 -6.41 -9.59
C PHE A 13 9.44 -7.89 -9.30
N PHE A 14 10.29 -8.17 -8.32
CA PHE A 14 10.66 -9.54 -7.98
C PHE A 14 9.51 -10.32 -7.35
N ALA A 15 8.67 -9.67 -6.52
CA ALA A 15 7.47 -10.31 -5.99
C ALA A 15 6.48 -10.70 -7.10
N GLY A 16 6.26 -9.82 -8.08
CA GLY A 16 5.46 -10.15 -9.27
C GLY A 16 6.09 -11.25 -10.11
N MET A 17 7.42 -11.22 -10.31
CA MET A 17 8.13 -12.29 -11.02
C MET A 17 8.04 -13.63 -10.31
N LEU A 18 7.97 -13.65 -8.98
CA LEU A 18 7.80 -14.88 -8.21
C LEU A 18 6.49 -15.62 -8.57
N ALA A 19 5.45 -14.91 -9.00
CA ALA A 19 4.21 -15.52 -9.46
C ALA A 19 4.38 -16.47 -10.67
N TYR A 20 5.39 -16.22 -11.52
CA TYR A 20 5.73 -17.15 -12.61
C TYR A 20 6.40 -18.44 -12.11
N ALA A 21 7.21 -18.35 -11.05
CA ALA A 21 7.90 -19.49 -10.48
C ALA A 21 6.99 -20.31 -9.55
N MET A 22 6.03 -19.66 -8.91
CA MET A 22 5.12 -20.25 -7.91
C MET A 22 3.63 -20.02 -8.25
N PRO A 23 3.14 -20.52 -9.40
CA PRO A 23 1.77 -20.24 -9.84
C PRO A 23 0.69 -20.88 -8.96
N ARG A 24 1.05 -21.78 -8.04
CA ARG A 24 0.15 -22.48 -7.10
C ARG A 24 0.57 -22.29 -5.66
N TRP A 25 0.74 -21.04 -5.23
CA TRP A 25 0.96 -20.81 -3.80
C TRP A 25 -0.27 -21.26 -3.00
N LYS A 26 -0.03 -21.88 -1.83
CA LYS A 26 -1.13 -22.29 -0.96
C LYS A 26 -1.89 -21.04 -0.49
N GLU A 27 -3.16 -20.96 -0.82
CA GLU A 27 -4.03 -19.83 -0.48
C GLU A 27 -3.94 -19.43 1.00
N LYS A 28 -3.85 -20.42 1.91
CA LYS A 28 -3.70 -20.19 3.35
C LYS A 28 -2.42 -19.43 3.70
N SER A 29 -1.30 -19.78 3.07
CA SER A 29 -0.01 -19.09 3.33
C SER A 29 -0.01 -17.69 2.76
N PHE A 30 -0.58 -17.49 1.59
CA PHE A 30 -0.73 -16.17 0.97
C PHE A 30 -1.59 -15.24 1.83
N LYS A 31 -2.74 -15.74 2.34
CA LYS A 31 -3.60 -14.98 3.27
C LYS A 31 -2.88 -14.59 4.56
N LEU A 32 -1.98 -15.42 5.11
CA LEU A 32 -1.20 -15.04 6.30
C LEU A 32 -0.18 -13.93 6.01
N ILE A 33 0.42 -13.91 4.83
CA ILE A 33 1.31 -12.82 4.40
C ILE A 33 0.52 -11.51 4.27
N LEU A 34 -0.69 -11.55 3.70
CA LEU A 34 -1.56 -10.39 3.61
C LEU A 34 -1.96 -9.88 5.00
N VAL A 35 -2.35 -10.78 5.92
CA VAL A 35 -2.67 -10.41 7.30
C VAL A 35 -1.48 -9.76 7.99
N PHE A 36 -0.26 -10.28 7.80
CA PHE A 36 0.96 -9.67 8.32
C PHE A 36 1.16 -8.26 7.76
N ALA A 37 1.09 -8.11 6.43
CA ALA A 37 1.28 -6.82 5.76
C ALA A 37 0.21 -5.79 6.17
N GLY A 38 -1.06 -6.18 6.23
CA GLY A 38 -2.16 -5.33 6.68
C GLY A 38 -2.02 -4.90 8.13
N ALA A 39 -1.64 -5.84 9.04
CA ALA A 39 -1.43 -5.53 10.45
C ALA A 39 -0.24 -4.58 10.66
N TYR A 40 0.85 -4.79 9.93
CA TYR A 40 2.02 -3.90 9.96
C TYR A 40 1.64 -2.49 9.47
N LEU A 41 0.96 -2.40 8.31
CA LEU A 41 0.53 -1.14 7.73
C LEU A 41 -0.46 -0.40 8.66
N PHE A 42 -1.42 -1.11 9.26
CA PHE A 42 -2.33 -0.55 10.25
C PHE A 42 -1.58 0.04 11.45
N SER A 43 -0.62 -0.71 11.98
CA SER A 43 0.16 -0.29 13.15
C SER A 43 0.95 0.99 12.86
N ILE A 44 1.65 1.07 11.72
CA ILE A 44 2.38 2.29 11.34
C ILE A 44 1.42 3.46 11.11
N THR A 45 0.27 3.21 10.48
CA THR A 45 -0.71 4.27 10.26
C THR A 45 -1.19 4.86 11.58
N VAL A 46 -1.52 4.00 12.56
CA VAL A 46 -2.04 4.43 13.85
C VAL A 46 -0.96 5.05 14.75
N LEU A 47 0.25 4.49 14.73
CA LEU A 47 1.32 4.90 15.65
C LEU A 47 2.19 6.03 15.13
N HIS A 48 2.29 6.17 13.81
CA HIS A 48 3.16 7.16 13.19
C HIS A 48 2.38 8.20 12.35
N ILE A 49 1.65 7.77 11.31
CA ILE A 49 1.04 8.70 10.35
C ILE A 49 -0.08 9.55 11.00
N LEU A 50 -1.00 8.92 11.74
CA LEU A 50 -2.10 9.66 12.36
C LEU A 50 -1.65 10.62 13.46
N PRO A 51 -0.76 10.26 14.40
CA PRO A 51 -0.24 11.21 15.38
C PRO A 51 0.45 12.42 14.74
N GLU A 52 1.25 12.20 13.69
CA GLU A 52 1.89 13.28 12.95
C GLU A 52 0.85 14.19 12.28
N LEU A 53 -0.16 13.60 11.63
CA LEU A 53 -1.22 14.33 10.93
C LEU A 53 -2.09 15.16 11.88
N PHE A 54 -2.36 14.64 13.09
CA PHE A 54 -3.19 15.31 14.11
C PHE A 54 -2.36 16.11 15.14
N GLY A 55 -1.09 16.34 14.89
CA GLY A 55 -0.18 17.06 15.81
C GLY A 55 -0.58 18.50 16.07
N ASP A 56 -1.29 19.17 15.15
CA ASP A 56 -1.86 20.50 15.35
C ASP A 56 -3.38 20.41 15.64
N PRO A 57 -3.81 20.70 16.89
CA PRO A 57 -5.23 20.65 17.25
C PRO A 57 -6.11 21.62 16.46
N SER A 58 -5.56 22.71 15.95
CA SER A 58 -6.34 23.72 15.21
C SER A 58 -6.81 23.22 13.84
N SER A 59 -6.07 22.30 13.25
CA SER A 59 -6.37 21.68 11.94
C SER A 59 -7.02 20.31 12.03
N ALA A 60 -7.17 19.74 13.23
CA ALA A 60 -7.59 18.34 13.44
C ALA A 60 -8.89 17.96 12.73
N TYR A 61 -9.87 18.85 12.69
CA TYR A 61 -11.13 18.59 11.96
C TYR A 61 -10.90 18.37 10.46
N PHE A 62 -10.11 19.23 9.83
CA PHE A 62 -9.79 19.11 8.41
C PHE A 62 -8.93 17.87 8.13
N MET A 63 -7.99 17.55 9.02
CA MET A 63 -7.20 16.33 8.91
C MET A 63 -8.10 15.10 8.95
N GLY A 64 -9.08 15.04 9.88
CA GLY A 64 -10.08 13.97 9.93
C GLY A 64 -10.90 13.88 8.66
N LEU A 65 -11.29 15.02 8.08
CA LEU A 65 -12.01 15.06 6.81
C LEU A 65 -11.16 14.49 5.65
N TYR A 66 -9.87 14.84 5.56
CA TYR A 66 -8.98 14.33 4.52
C TYR A 66 -8.75 12.82 4.66
N VAL A 67 -8.60 12.32 5.88
CA VAL A 67 -8.52 10.87 6.17
C VAL A 67 -9.81 10.16 5.74
N LEU A 68 -10.98 10.71 6.06
CA LEU A 68 -12.27 10.15 5.64
C LEU A 68 -12.41 10.12 4.12
N ILE A 69 -12.06 11.21 3.43
CA ILE A 69 -12.06 11.27 1.96
C ILE A 69 -11.11 10.23 1.39
N GLY A 70 -9.91 10.09 1.96
CA GLY A 70 -8.93 9.09 1.53
C GLY A 70 -9.43 7.65 1.70
N PHE A 71 -10.09 7.36 2.82
CA PHE A 71 -10.72 6.06 3.07
C PHE A 71 -11.77 5.73 2.00
N LEU A 72 -12.67 6.67 1.72
CA LEU A 72 -13.72 6.49 0.70
C LEU A 72 -13.14 6.44 -0.72
N PHE A 73 -12.11 7.24 -1.01
CA PHE A 73 -11.43 7.21 -2.29
C PHE A 73 -10.76 5.86 -2.54
N GLN A 74 -10.09 5.30 -1.52
CA GLN A 74 -9.49 3.96 -1.62
C GLN A 74 -10.55 2.87 -1.85
N GLN A 75 -11.75 3.00 -1.29
CA GLN A 75 -12.87 2.10 -1.59
C GLN A 75 -13.25 2.15 -3.08
N VAL A 76 -13.18 3.32 -3.71
CA VAL A 76 -13.40 3.44 -5.16
C VAL A 76 -12.26 2.76 -5.94
N LEU A 77 -11.00 2.94 -5.51
CA LEU A 77 -9.86 2.27 -6.14
C LEU A 77 -9.93 0.75 -6.00
N GLU A 78 -10.36 0.26 -4.84
CA GLU A 78 -10.61 -1.17 -4.60
C GLU A 78 -11.68 -1.74 -5.54
N PHE A 79 -12.77 -1.01 -5.74
CA PHE A 79 -13.78 -1.40 -6.72
C PHE A 79 -13.19 -1.52 -8.13
N LEU A 80 -12.27 -0.63 -8.53
CA LEU A 80 -11.57 -0.71 -9.80
C LEU A 80 -10.58 -1.88 -9.85
N SER A 81 -9.86 -2.14 -8.76
CA SER A 81 -8.87 -3.24 -8.66
C SER A 81 -9.49 -4.60 -8.41
N ALA A 82 -10.83 -4.68 -8.24
CA ALA A 82 -11.57 -5.91 -7.93
C ALA A 82 -11.02 -6.65 -6.68
N GLY A 83 -10.54 -5.92 -5.67
CA GLY A 83 -10.05 -6.46 -4.41
C GLY A 83 -8.73 -7.25 -4.51
N ILE A 84 -7.96 -7.10 -5.57
CA ILE A 84 -6.67 -7.82 -5.75
C ILE A 84 -5.70 -7.50 -4.60
N GLU A 85 -5.73 -6.28 -4.07
CA GLU A 85 -4.90 -5.83 -2.95
C GLU A 85 -5.12 -6.65 -1.67
N HIS A 86 -6.30 -7.24 -1.52
CA HIS A 86 -6.70 -8.08 -0.38
C HIS A 86 -6.62 -9.58 -0.68
N GLY A 87 -6.07 -9.95 -1.85
CA GLY A 87 -5.84 -11.35 -2.22
C GLY A 87 -7.03 -12.04 -2.90
N HIS A 88 -8.02 -11.30 -3.38
CA HIS A 88 -9.09 -11.84 -4.20
C HIS A 88 -8.57 -12.16 -5.61
N ILE A 89 -8.04 -13.38 -5.78
CA ILE A 89 -7.64 -13.90 -7.08
C ILE A 89 -8.88 -14.53 -7.72
N HIS A 90 -9.89 -13.73 -8.06
CA HIS A 90 -11.00 -14.24 -8.84
C HIS A 90 -10.64 -14.20 -10.32
N HIS A 91 -10.71 -15.37 -10.95
CA HIS A 91 -10.67 -15.49 -12.40
C HIS A 91 -11.99 -14.96 -12.99
N HIS A 92 -12.21 -13.67 -12.88
CA HIS A 92 -13.27 -13.04 -13.64
C HIS A 92 -12.86 -13.13 -15.12
N GLY A 93 -13.66 -13.81 -15.94
CA GLY A 93 -13.55 -13.80 -17.39
C GLY A 93 -13.84 -12.39 -17.98
N GLY A 94 -13.39 -11.35 -17.28
CA GLY A 94 -13.49 -9.94 -17.66
C GLY A 94 -12.47 -9.68 -18.76
N GLY A 95 -12.94 -9.34 -19.94
CA GLY A 95 -12.12 -9.02 -21.08
C GLY A 95 -11.13 -7.86 -20.82
N LYS A 96 -10.49 -7.34 -21.85
CA LYS A 96 -9.48 -6.27 -21.79
C LYS A 96 -9.85 -5.08 -20.88
N LYS A 97 -11.15 -4.77 -20.70
CA LYS A 97 -11.64 -3.70 -19.84
C LYS A 97 -11.30 -3.94 -18.37
N ALA A 98 -11.51 -5.17 -17.87
CA ALA A 98 -11.21 -5.51 -16.47
C ALA A 98 -9.69 -5.38 -16.18
N VAL A 99 -8.83 -5.81 -17.10
CA VAL A 99 -7.38 -5.65 -16.97
C VAL A 99 -6.99 -4.18 -16.80
N TRP A 100 -7.56 -3.28 -17.61
CA TRP A 100 -7.26 -1.85 -17.51
C TRP A 100 -7.80 -1.23 -16.22
N MET A 101 -8.98 -1.61 -15.78
CA MET A 101 -9.56 -1.12 -14.50
C MET A 101 -8.65 -1.51 -13.33
N VAL A 102 -8.22 -2.77 -13.26
CA VAL A 102 -7.28 -3.25 -12.24
C VAL A 102 -5.97 -2.47 -12.29
N MET A 103 -5.39 -2.30 -13.47
CA MET A 103 -4.12 -1.57 -13.62
C MET A 103 -4.24 -0.12 -13.19
N ILE A 104 -5.34 0.57 -13.54
CA ILE A 104 -5.57 1.96 -13.14
C ILE A 104 -5.71 2.04 -11.61
N GLY A 105 -6.59 1.24 -11.00
CA GLY A 105 -6.83 1.26 -9.55
C GLY A 105 -5.53 1.02 -8.76
N LEU A 106 -4.83 -0.09 -9.04
CA LEU A 106 -3.59 -0.43 -8.36
C LEU A 106 -2.45 0.56 -8.62
N SER A 107 -2.32 1.09 -9.84
CA SER A 107 -1.26 2.04 -10.15
C SER A 107 -1.50 3.40 -9.51
N LEU A 108 -2.76 3.88 -9.45
CA LEU A 108 -3.11 5.11 -8.74
C LEU A 108 -2.87 4.98 -7.24
N HIS A 109 -3.31 3.87 -6.64
CA HIS A 109 -3.02 3.58 -5.24
C HIS A 109 -1.50 3.58 -4.96
N ALA A 110 -0.73 2.82 -5.74
CA ALA A 110 0.72 2.74 -5.59
C ALA A 110 1.43 4.09 -5.81
N LEU A 111 0.92 4.93 -6.71
CA LEU A 111 1.45 6.28 -6.94
C LEU A 111 1.24 7.16 -5.71
N LEU A 112 0.04 7.12 -5.11
CA LEU A 112 -0.27 7.87 -3.89
C LEU A 112 0.58 7.43 -2.71
N GLU A 113 0.75 6.12 -2.47
CA GLU A 113 1.66 5.61 -1.43
C GLU A 113 3.07 6.18 -1.55
N GLY A 114 3.58 6.23 -2.80
CA GLY A 114 4.91 6.76 -3.08
C GLY A 114 5.08 8.22 -2.66
N THR A 115 4.02 9.03 -2.72
CA THR A 115 4.12 10.45 -2.37
C THR A 115 4.54 10.70 -0.93
N LEU A 116 4.23 9.80 0.00
CA LEU A 116 4.64 9.90 1.41
C LEU A 116 6.13 9.68 1.65
N LEU A 117 6.85 9.08 0.70
CA LEU A 117 8.27 8.73 0.84
C LEU A 117 9.22 9.85 0.38
N SER A 118 8.70 11.01 0.01
CA SER A 118 9.52 12.19 -0.29
C SER A 118 10.33 12.59 0.95
N GLN A 119 11.57 13.08 0.73
CA GLN A 119 12.54 13.35 1.79
C GLN A 119 12.21 14.63 2.60
N GLN A 120 10.99 14.77 3.08
CA GLN A 120 10.69 15.97 3.85
C GLN A 120 10.48 15.64 5.33
N PRO A 121 11.05 16.43 6.24
CA PRO A 121 10.67 16.46 7.64
C PRO A 121 9.30 17.12 7.72
N VAL A 122 8.24 16.33 7.55
CA VAL A 122 6.96 16.88 7.18
C VAL A 122 6.24 17.56 8.33
N LEU A 123 6.45 17.30 9.56
CA LEU A 123 5.78 18.04 10.65
C LEU A 123 6.53 17.99 11.99
N THR A 124 7.30 16.95 12.30
CA THR A 124 7.81 16.74 13.66
C THR A 124 9.35 16.72 13.79
N GLY A 125 10.10 16.86 12.69
CA GLY A 125 11.58 16.88 12.75
C GLY A 125 12.24 15.51 13.04
N HIS A 126 11.48 14.43 13.13
CA HIS A 126 12.02 13.09 13.32
C HIS A 126 12.29 12.40 11.98
N GLN A 127 13.58 12.13 11.68
CA GLN A 127 13.99 11.48 10.43
C GLN A 127 13.66 9.97 10.37
N HIS A 128 13.31 9.35 11.48
CA HIS A 128 13.16 7.89 11.59
C HIS A 128 11.88 7.33 10.93
N GLY A 129 10.81 8.10 10.80
CA GLY A 129 9.53 7.61 10.30
C GLY A 129 9.48 7.20 8.82
N THR A 130 10.37 7.73 7.98
CA THR A 130 10.34 7.43 6.53
C THR A 130 10.85 6.02 6.18
N GLU A 131 11.73 5.44 6.98
CA GLU A 131 12.26 4.09 6.75
C GLU A 131 11.23 3.03 7.20
N THR A 132 10.60 3.26 8.33
CA THR A 132 9.50 2.42 8.85
C THR A 132 8.32 2.40 7.88
N LEU A 133 7.95 3.56 7.33
CA LEU A 133 6.92 3.70 6.32
C LEU A 133 7.30 2.99 5.00
N LEU A 134 8.56 3.13 4.55
CA LEU A 134 9.07 2.43 3.38
C LEU A 134 8.93 0.91 3.53
N LEU A 135 9.27 0.37 4.70
CA LEU A 135 9.12 -1.05 5.00
C LEU A 135 7.65 -1.48 4.94
N GLY A 136 6.72 -0.68 5.50
CA GLY A 136 5.28 -0.94 5.43
C GLY A 136 4.75 -1.00 4.00
N ILE A 137 5.14 -0.03 3.17
CA ILE A 137 4.77 0.01 1.76
C ILE A 137 5.32 -1.20 1.01
N VAL A 138 6.59 -1.56 1.21
CA VAL A 138 7.20 -2.73 0.58
C VAL A 138 6.49 -4.03 0.97
N MET A 139 6.20 -4.21 2.27
CA MET A 139 5.51 -5.39 2.80
C MET A 139 4.12 -5.57 2.22
N HIS A 140 3.39 -4.48 1.98
CA HIS A 140 2.07 -4.49 1.40
C HIS A 140 2.12 -4.64 -0.14
N LYS A 141 3.00 -3.90 -0.81
CA LYS A 141 3.10 -3.85 -2.26
C LYS A 141 3.58 -5.17 -2.88
N ALA A 142 4.45 -5.90 -2.20
CA ALA A 142 4.98 -7.16 -2.71
C ALA A 142 3.88 -8.23 -2.90
N PRO A 143 2.99 -8.53 -1.95
CA PRO A 143 1.84 -9.41 -2.16
C PRO A 143 0.88 -8.90 -3.26
N ALA A 144 0.64 -7.58 -3.34
CA ALA A 144 -0.21 -6.99 -4.37
C ALA A 144 0.37 -7.20 -5.78
N ALA A 145 1.69 -7.03 -5.96
CA ALA A 145 2.38 -7.32 -7.22
C ALA A 145 2.29 -8.79 -7.61
N PHE A 146 2.46 -9.70 -6.65
CA PHE A 146 2.29 -11.14 -6.86
C PHE A 146 0.86 -11.47 -7.33
N ALA A 147 -0.15 -10.97 -6.63
CA ALA A 147 -1.56 -11.18 -6.95
C ALA A 147 -1.92 -10.59 -8.32
N LEU A 148 -1.44 -9.38 -8.62
CA LEU A 148 -1.61 -8.73 -9.92
C LEU A 148 -1.10 -9.63 -11.06
N VAL A 149 0.12 -10.12 -10.97
CA VAL A 149 0.70 -11.00 -12.01
C VAL A 149 -0.09 -12.29 -12.12
N ALA A 150 -0.48 -12.92 -11.00
CA ALA A 150 -1.28 -14.14 -11.01
C ALA A 150 -2.62 -13.96 -11.75
N VAL A 151 -3.28 -12.81 -11.55
CA VAL A 151 -4.52 -12.47 -12.26
C VAL A 151 -4.28 -12.17 -13.73
N LEU A 152 -3.27 -11.36 -14.06
CA LEU A 152 -2.96 -10.97 -15.44
C LEU A 152 -2.55 -12.16 -16.31
N MET A 153 -1.84 -13.14 -15.75
CA MET A 153 -1.42 -14.36 -16.45
C MET A 153 -2.60 -15.21 -16.96
N SER A 154 -3.79 -15.08 -16.37
CA SER A 154 -5.00 -15.76 -16.84
C SER A 154 -5.58 -15.18 -18.13
N SER A 155 -5.24 -13.93 -18.47
CA SER A 155 -5.89 -13.16 -19.54
C SER A 155 -4.92 -12.62 -20.59
N LEU A 156 -3.62 -12.57 -20.30
CA LEU A 156 -2.62 -11.93 -21.16
C LEU A 156 -1.40 -12.85 -21.39
N ASN A 157 -0.68 -12.57 -22.48
CA ASN A 157 0.60 -13.23 -22.73
C ASN A 157 1.70 -12.69 -21.81
N LYS A 158 2.77 -13.48 -21.61
CA LYS A 158 3.89 -13.19 -20.69
C LYS A 158 4.52 -11.81 -20.89
N ILE A 159 4.70 -11.37 -22.14
CA ILE A 159 5.33 -10.07 -22.45
C ILE A 159 4.46 -8.92 -21.97
N LYS A 160 3.13 -8.97 -22.22
CA LYS A 160 2.19 -7.94 -21.76
C LYS A 160 2.12 -7.91 -20.24
N VAL A 161 2.09 -9.07 -19.58
CA VAL A 161 2.10 -9.14 -18.10
C VAL A 161 3.38 -8.51 -17.55
N LEU A 162 4.54 -8.80 -18.12
CA LEU A 162 5.81 -8.21 -17.71
C LEU A 162 5.82 -6.68 -17.87
N LEU A 163 5.33 -6.17 -19.01
CA LEU A 163 5.24 -4.72 -19.23
C LEU A 163 4.32 -4.05 -18.22
N LEU A 164 3.16 -4.63 -17.94
CA LEU A 164 2.22 -4.09 -16.94
C LEU A 164 2.78 -4.18 -15.51
N LEU A 165 3.53 -5.24 -15.18
CA LEU A 165 4.24 -5.34 -13.92
C LEU A 165 5.28 -4.22 -13.76
N VAL A 166 6.04 -3.91 -14.81
CA VAL A 166 7.00 -2.79 -14.79
C VAL A 166 6.29 -1.47 -14.54
N VAL A 167 5.16 -1.22 -15.22
CA VAL A 167 4.34 -0.01 -15.00
C VAL A 167 3.88 0.09 -13.55
N PHE A 168 3.34 -0.98 -12.99
CA PHE A 168 2.92 -1.04 -11.59
C PHE A 168 4.11 -0.85 -10.62
N ALA A 169 5.24 -1.50 -10.88
CA ALA A 169 6.43 -1.38 -10.04
C ALA A 169 7.00 0.04 -10.02
N LEU A 170 6.89 0.78 -11.13
CA LEU A 170 7.32 2.18 -11.25
C LEU A 170 6.36 3.17 -10.58
N ALA A 171 5.10 2.81 -10.33
CA ALA A 171 4.09 3.78 -9.85
C ALA A 171 4.50 4.45 -8.52
N SER A 172 4.90 3.70 -7.47
CA SER A 172 5.35 4.31 -6.20
C SER A 172 6.66 5.09 -6.33
N PRO A 173 7.71 4.62 -7.03
CA PRO A 173 8.86 5.45 -7.34
C PRO A 173 8.51 6.77 -8.02
N ILE A 174 7.61 6.74 -9.01
CA ILE A 174 7.14 7.96 -9.70
C ILE A 174 6.43 8.88 -8.71
N GLY A 175 5.52 8.36 -7.86
CA GLY A 175 4.87 9.13 -6.82
C GLY A 175 5.86 9.82 -5.88
N MET A 176 6.89 9.10 -5.43
CA MET A 176 7.95 9.63 -4.59
C MET A 176 8.73 10.78 -5.29
N PHE A 177 9.11 10.59 -6.55
CA PHE A 177 9.83 11.62 -7.29
C PHE A 177 8.95 12.83 -7.58
N THR A 178 7.70 12.62 -7.95
CA THR A 178 6.73 13.70 -8.23
C THR A 178 6.50 14.54 -6.98
N SER A 179 6.25 13.91 -5.83
CA SER A 179 6.06 14.61 -4.55
C SER A 179 7.32 15.40 -4.17
N ASN A 180 8.51 14.80 -4.29
CA ASN A 180 9.76 15.49 -3.99
C ASN A 180 10.02 16.68 -4.92
N PHE A 181 9.72 16.56 -6.22
CA PHE A 181 9.83 17.66 -7.18
C PHE A 181 8.85 18.78 -6.85
N MET A 182 7.57 18.46 -6.64
CA MET A 182 6.54 19.45 -6.31
C MET A 182 6.87 20.19 -5.00
N PHE A 183 7.49 19.50 -4.04
CA PHE A 183 7.95 20.13 -2.81
C PHE A 183 9.15 21.06 -3.05
N SER A 184 10.16 20.61 -3.84
CA SER A 184 11.35 21.45 -4.15
C SER A 184 10.98 22.75 -4.87
N GLU A 185 9.92 22.71 -5.67
CA GLU A 185 9.35 23.88 -6.37
C GLU A 185 8.32 24.65 -5.54
N LYS A 186 8.19 24.35 -4.23
CA LYS A 186 7.21 24.97 -3.32
C LYS A 186 5.74 24.87 -3.78
N MET A 187 5.43 23.88 -4.60
CA MET A 187 4.07 23.62 -5.07
C MET A 187 3.26 22.79 -4.06
N LEU A 188 3.97 22.00 -3.22
CA LEU A 188 3.42 21.18 -2.15
C LEU A 188 3.84 21.78 -0.81
N GLU A 189 3.16 22.83 -0.38
CA GLU A 189 3.35 23.44 0.94
C GLU A 189 2.00 23.54 1.68
N GLY A 190 2.05 23.51 3.00
CA GLY A 190 0.89 23.77 3.86
C GLY A 190 -0.27 22.78 3.63
N GLU A 191 -1.44 23.30 3.29
CA GLU A 191 -2.69 22.55 3.24
C GLU A 191 -2.68 21.40 2.21
N LEU A 192 -2.05 21.60 1.03
CA LEU A 192 -2.01 20.56 0.00
C LEU A 192 -1.21 19.33 0.45
N MET A 193 -0.15 19.52 1.23
CA MET A 193 0.59 18.40 1.83
C MET A 193 -0.30 17.65 2.84
N ASN A 194 -1.01 18.36 3.68
CA ASN A 194 -1.95 17.78 4.65
C ASN A 194 -3.05 16.96 3.97
N VAL A 195 -3.58 17.47 2.84
CA VAL A 195 -4.56 16.72 2.01
C VAL A 195 -3.96 15.41 1.53
N LEU A 196 -2.74 15.42 0.96
CA LEU A 196 -2.08 14.20 0.48
C LEU A 196 -1.85 13.19 1.59
N PHE A 197 -1.33 13.64 2.73
CA PHE A 197 -1.10 12.78 3.90
C PHE A 197 -2.41 12.19 4.42
N GLY A 198 -3.46 13.01 4.54
CA GLY A 198 -4.78 12.54 4.95
C GLY A 198 -5.36 11.51 3.98
N LEU A 199 -5.27 11.76 2.67
CA LEU A 199 -5.73 10.83 1.64
C LEU A 199 -5.03 9.48 1.75
N VAL A 200 -3.70 9.47 1.89
CA VAL A 200 -2.96 8.20 1.96
C VAL A 200 -3.18 7.50 3.30
N ALA A 201 -3.23 8.24 4.42
CA ALA A 201 -3.56 7.68 5.74
C ALA A 201 -4.93 6.99 5.72
N GLY A 202 -5.94 7.63 5.13
CA GLY A 202 -7.26 7.06 4.94
C GLY A 202 -7.25 5.81 4.06
N GLY A 203 -6.47 5.83 2.98
CA GLY A 203 -6.25 4.67 2.10
C GLY A 203 -5.63 3.49 2.85
N PHE A 204 -4.60 3.72 3.65
CA PHE A 204 -3.96 2.69 4.46
C PHE A 204 -4.90 2.10 5.52
N LEU A 205 -5.72 2.93 6.17
CA LEU A 205 -6.76 2.45 7.08
C LEU A 205 -7.77 1.56 6.34
N HIS A 206 -8.23 1.97 5.15
CA HIS A 206 -9.16 1.17 4.36
C HIS A 206 -8.56 -0.20 4.03
N ILE A 207 -7.39 -0.25 3.41
CA ILE A 207 -6.73 -1.49 3.01
C ILE A 207 -6.50 -2.42 4.20
N SER A 208 -5.92 -1.89 5.28
CA SER A 208 -5.60 -2.70 6.45
C SER A 208 -6.85 -3.27 7.12
N THR A 209 -7.91 -2.49 7.27
CA THR A 209 -9.18 -2.95 7.85
C THR A 209 -9.87 -3.96 6.96
N THR A 210 -9.89 -3.76 5.65
CA THR A 210 -10.47 -4.72 4.68
C THR A 210 -9.74 -6.06 4.75
N ILE A 211 -8.39 -6.08 4.79
CA ILE A 211 -7.61 -7.31 4.97
C ILE A 211 -8.03 -8.05 6.25
N PHE A 212 -8.22 -7.34 7.37
CA PHE A 212 -8.66 -7.97 8.62
C PHE A 212 -10.06 -8.59 8.51
N PHE A 213 -11.03 -7.86 7.97
CA PHE A 213 -12.41 -8.33 7.84
C PHE A 213 -12.54 -9.47 6.86
N GLU A 214 -11.97 -9.37 5.68
CA GLU A 214 -12.06 -10.39 4.63
C GLU A 214 -11.24 -11.64 4.93
N SER A 215 -10.18 -11.52 5.72
CA SER A 215 -9.39 -12.67 6.14
C SER A 215 -10.19 -13.66 7.00
N SER A 216 -11.32 -13.25 7.61
CA SER A 216 -12.12 -14.07 8.55
C SER A 216 -13.57 -14.28 8.09
N PRO A 217 -13.82 -14.98 6.96
CA PRO A 217 -15.18 -15.33 6.57
C PRO A 217 -15.84 -16.15 7.69
N HIS A 218 -17.10 -15.85 7.99
CA HIS A 218 -17.90 -16.46 9.06
C HIS A 218 -17.50 -16.11 10.51
N HIS A 219 -16.75 -15.01 10.75
CA HIS A 219 -16.36 -14.54 12.09
C HIS A 219 -15.67 -15.62 12.98
N LYS A 220 -15.04 -16.62 12.36
CA LYS A 220 -14.32 -17.64 13.11
C LYS A 220 -12.99 -17.10 13.60
N PHE A 221 -12.75 -17.26 14.91
CA PHE A 221 -11.46 -16.92 15.51
C PHE A 221 -10.38 -17.87 14.98
N HIS A 222 -9.30 -17.31 14.45
CA HIS A 222 -8.14 -18.04 13.95
C HIS A 222 -6.89 -17.60 14.70
N LEU A 223 -6.45 -18.41 15.65
CA LEU A 223 -5.28 -18.11 16.49
C LEU A 223 -4.04 -17.74 15.64
N ASN A 224 -3.78 -18.47 14.56
CA ASN A 224 -2.62 -18.19 13.69
C ASN A 224 -2.66 -16.77 13.10
N ARG A 225 -3.84 -16.25 12.76
CA ARG A 225 -3.97 -14.88 12.23
C ARG A 225 -3.74 -13.85 13.33
N LEU A 226 -4.31 -14.07 14.50
CA LEU A 226 -4.05 -13.22 15.67
C LEU A 226 -2.55 -13.16 15.98
N LEU A 227 -1.87 -14.31 16.06
CA LEU A 227 -0.44 -14.36 16.34
C LEU A 227 0.39 -13.63 15.26
N VAL A 228 0.02 -13.80 13.98
CA VAL A 228 0.68 -13.10 12.87
C VAL A 228 0.43 -11.58 12.95
N SER A 229 -0.79 -11.14 13.30
CA SER A 229 -1.09 -9.71 13.47
C SER A 229 -0.35 -9.12 14.67
N LEU A 230 -0.27 -9.83 15.79
CA LEU A 230 0.49 -9.39 16.97
C LEU A 230 2.00 -9.30 16.66
N LEU A 231 2.54 -10.26 15.92
CA LEU A 231 3.93 -10.23 15.49
C LEU A 231 4.18 -9.02 14.57
N ALA A 232 3.29 -8.75 13.61
CA ALA A 232 3.41 -7.62 12.72
C ALA A 232 3.35 -6.28 13.48
N ALA A 233 2.41 -6.14 14.43
CA ALA A 233 2.30 -4.96 15.29
C ALA A 233 3.54 -4.78 16.17
N PHE A 234 4.06 -5.85 16.75
CA PHE A 234 5.29 -5.81 17.54
C PHE A 234 6.49 -5.35 16.67
N LEU A 235 6.62 -5.88 15.44
CA LEU A 235 7.69 -5.47 14.54
C LEU A 235 7.52 -4.02 14.06
N ALA A 236 6.28 -3.54 13.87
CA ALA A 236 6.04 -2.14 13.56
C ALA A 236 6.47 -1.22 14.71
N ILE A 237 6.13 -1.57 15.96
CA ILE A 237 6.58 -0.85 17.14
C ILE A 237 8.11 -0.89 17.26
N ALA A 238 8.72 -2.07 17.09
CA ALA A 238 10.17 -2.22 17.17
C ALA A 238 10.90 -1.41 16.08
N SER A 239 10.36 -1.38 14.85
CA SER A 239 10.95 -0.59 13.75
C SER A 239 10.89 0.92 14.03
N GLU A 240 9.88 1.41 14.73
CA GLU A 240 9.76 2.82 15.11
C GLU A 240 10.85 3.25 16.11
N TYR A 241 11.33 2.32 16.95
CA TYR A 241 12.39 2.60 17.93
C TYR A 241 13.81 2.29 17.40
N LEU A 242 13.94 1.47 16.36
CA LEU A 242 15.24 0.98 15.89
C LEU A 242 15.71 1.66 14.59
N LEU A 243 14.79 2.20 13.78
CA LEU A 243 15.06 2.85 12.48
C LEU A 243 14.84 4.36 12.55
#